data_c001085498d2a9f99367052d989841ee
#
_entry.id   c001085498d2a9f99367052d989841ee
#
_cell.length_a   1.000
_cell.length_b   1.000
_cell.length_c   1.000
_cell.angle_alpha   90.00
_cell.angle_beta   90.00
_cell.angle_gamma   90.00
#
_symmetry.space_group_name_H-M   'P 1'
#
loop_
_entity.id
_entity.type
_entity.pdbx_description
1 polymer ?
#
loop_
_entity_poly.entity_id
_entity_poly.type
_entity_poly.pdbx_seq_one_letter_code
_entity_poly.pdbx_strand_id
1 'polypeptide(L)'
;MTNKSMTTSTDLLKNKLLTLVTQEMLTPLTSVMGMASVLNQEIYGPLTDKQREYVEVINERSRYLRSLVEQIIALAKLDESGQNLEKTPVDVKNLCQQIVRDLEPETVYRQVEFHVLGGGGDRKIGLFDKEILEQTLYNLIYSVIQSAGSGSEVKLHLSEKQEELNVAVWVSHPLLGDNLPHTQLYSQKLSAIEQNSNSSLTLNRLQLTFAELKEIIFEEMPKQGENVTANPTRDLLALLFCCQLAEQQGGSLWIQGSAESGYRYILVLPLSK
;
A
#
# COMPACT_ATOMS: atom_id res chain seq x y z
N MET A 1 -8.05 -9.36 -38.61
CA MET A 1 -7.49 -8.13 -38.02
C MET A 1 -8.53 -7.29 -37.25
N THR A 2 -9.80 -7.61 -37.26
CA THR A 2 -10.90 -6.81 -36.65
C THR A 2 -11.16 -7.07 -35.14
N ASN A 3 -10.68 -8.18 -34.57
CA ASN A 3 -10.99 -8.52 -33.19
C ASN A 3 -10.13 -7.79 -32.14
N LYS A 4 -8.91 -7.37 -32.49
CA LYS A 4 -7.97 -6.71 -31.56
C LYS A 4 -8.32 -5.22 -31.34
N SER A 5 -8.97 -4.56 -32.27
CA SER A 5 -9.38 -3.15 -32.17
C SER A 5 -10.68 -2.97 -31.38
N MET A 6 -11.57 -3.97 -31.37
CA MET A 6 -12.82 -3.92 -30.59
C MET A 6 -12.58 -4.15 -29.10
N THR A 7 -11.66 -5.05 -28.71
CA THR A 7 -11.28 -5.27 -27.31
C THR A 7 -10.68 -4.02 -26.69
N THR A 8 -9.73 -3.37 -27.36
CA THR A 8 -9.11 -2.12 -26.88
C THR A 8 -10.11 -0.97 -26.68
N SER A 9 -11.10 -0.84 -27.54
CA SER A 9 -12.13 0.20 -27.44
C SER A 9 -13.10 -0.05 -26.27
N THR A 10 -13.44 -1.31 -26.00
CA THR A 10 -14.32 -1.70 -24.89
C THR A 10 -13.61 -1.56 -23.56
N ASP A 11 -12.33 -1.91 -23.47
CA ASP A 11 -11.52 -1.78 -22.27
C ASP A 11 -11.29 -0.30 -21.94
N LEU A 12 -11.03 0.56 -22.92
CA LEU A 12 -10.90 2.00 -22.74
C LEU A 12 -12.20 2.63 -22.20
N LEU A 13 -13.35 2.22 -22.74
CA LEU A 13 -14.66 2.71 -22.27
C LEU A 13 -14.90 2.26 -20.81
N LYS A 14 -14.59 1.00 -20.50
CA LYS A 14 -14.73 0.44 -19.17
C LYS A 14 -13.87 1.19 -18.13
N ASN A 15 -12.62 1.48 -18.47
CA ASN A 15 -11.72 2.23 -17.59
C ASN A 15 -12.19 3.67 -17.39
N LYS A 16 -12.64 4.35 -18.44
CA LYS A 16 -13.25 5.69 -18.32
C LYS A 16 -14.50 5.70 -17.46
N LEU A 17 -15.37 4.71 -17.59
CA LEU A 17 -16.56 4.58 -16.74
C LEU A 17 -16.18 4.30 -15.29
N LEU A 18 -15.19 3.44 -15.03
CA LEU A 18 -14.67 3.19 -13.68
C LEU A 18 -14.13 4.48 -13.07
N THR A 19 -13.29 5.23 -13.79
CA THR A 19 -12.75 6.50 -13.33
C THR A 19 -13.86 7.50 -13.02
N LEU A 20 -14.86 7.62 -13.88
CA LEU A 20 -15.97 8.55 -13.69
C LEU A 20 -16.82 8.17 -12.47
N VAL A 21 -17.19 6.91 -12.33
CA VAL A 21 -18.01 6.44 -11.19
C VAL A 21 -17.25 6.63 -9.88
N THR A 22 -15.96 6.30 -9.85
CA THR A 22 -15.16 6.44 -8.66
C THR A 22 -14.94 7.91 -8.27
N GLN A 23 -14.78 8.82 -9.24
CA GLN A 23 -14.72 10.26 -8.96
C GLN A 23 -16.03 10.79 -8.38
N GLU A 24 -17.18 10.34 -8.94
CA GLU A 24 -18.50 10.70 -8.42
C GLU A 24 -18.74 10.14 -7.00
N MET A 25 -18.07 9.07 -6.60
CA MET A 25 -18.13 8.54 -5.23
C MET A 25 -17.31 9.36 -4.23
N LEU A 26 -16.23 10.01 -4.66
CA LEU A 26 -15.38 10.81 -3.76
C LEU A 26 -16.12 12.04 -3.21
N THR A 27 -16.97 12.67 -4.00
CA THR A 27 -17.71 13.87 -3.59
C THR A 27 -18.62 13.63 -2.39
N PRO A 28 -19.57 12.68 -2.41
CA PRO A 28 -20.41 12.39 -1.25
C PRO A 28 -19.60 11.87 -0.07
N LEU A 29 -18.56 11.11 -0.32
CA LEU A 29 -17.70 10.58 0.73
C LEU A 29 -16.94 11.70 1.47
N THR A 30 -16.42 12.68 0.74
CA THR A 30 -15.78 13.87 1.32
C THR A 30 -16.77 14.65 2.18
N SER A 31 -18.04 14.76 1.75
CA SER A 31 -19.08 15.41 2.53
C SER A 31 -19.38 14.66 3.84
N VAL A 32 -19.47 13.32 3.79
CA VAL A 32 -19.67 12.49 5.00
C VAL A 32 -18.49 12.65 5.96
N MET A 33 -17.26 12.60 5.47
CA MET A 33 -16.05 12.80 6.27
C MET A 33 -16.02 14.20 6.91
N GLY A 34 -16.38 15.23 6.13
CA GLY A 34 -16.45 16.61 6.63
C GLY A 34 -17.47 16.75 7.77
N MET A 35 -18.67 16.21 7.61
CA MET A 35 -19.71 16.26 8.65
C MET A 35 -19.28 15.47 9.89
N ALA A 36 -18.72 14.29 9.73
CA ALA A 36 -18.22 13.49 10.85
C ALA A 36 -17.07 14.19 11.59
N SER A 37 -16.18 14.88 10.86
CA SER A 37 -15.11 15.69 11.46
C SER A 37 -15.66 16.86 12.29
N VAL A 38 -16.65 17.58 11.78
CA VAL A 38 -17.31 18.69 12.50
C VAL A 38 -18.01 18.19 13.77
N LEU A 39 -18.67 17.01 13.70
CA LEU A 39 -19.27 16.40 14.89
C LEU A 39 -18.20 16.00 15.91
N ASN A 40 -17.09 15.42 15.47
CA ASN A 40 -15.99 15.01 16.36
C ASN A 40 -15.31 16.20 17.07
N GLN A 41 -15.35 17.39 16.47
CA GLN A 41 -14.87 18.63 17.09
C GLN A 41 -15.85 19.22 18.12
N GLU A 42 -17.03 18.64 18.26
CA GLU A 42 -18.08 19.07 19.22
C GLU A 42 -18.49 20.55 19.11
N ILE A 43 -18.38 21.13 17.91
CA ILE A 43 -18.66 22.56 17.65
C ILE A 43 -20.10 22.92 18.01
N TYR A 44 -21.04 21.98 17.86
CA TYR A 44 -22.48 22.19 18.16
C TYR A 44 -22.90 21.68 19.53
N GLY A 45 -21.94 21.28 20.37
CA GLY A 45 -22.17 20.78 21.72
C GLY A 45 -21.51 19.42 21.94
N PRO A 46 -21.38 19.01 23.22
CA PRO A 46 -20.69 17.77 23.55
C PRO A 46 -21.48 16.55 23.06
N LEU A 47 -20.76 15.57 22.54
CA LEU A 47 -21.32 14.27 22.17
C LEU A 47 -21.41 13.35 23.38
N THR A 48 -22.46 12.55 23.45
CA THR A 48 -22.50 11.40 24.36
C THR A 48 -21.47 10.37 23.94
N ASP A 49 -21.01 9.50 24.85
CA ASP A 49 -20.03 8.46 24.56
C ASP A 49 -20.45 7.59 23.36
N LYS A 50 -21.74 7.24 23.30
CA LYS A 50 -22.29 6.47 22.18
C LYS A 50 -22.26 7.22 20.84
N GLN A 51 -22.52 8.51 20.85
CA GLN A 51 -22.43 9.34 19.64
C GLN A 51 -20.99 9.50 19.18
N ARG A 52 -20.05 9.65 20.11
CA ARG A 52 -18.62 9.70 19.81
C ARG A 52 -18.14 8.40 19.16
N GLU A 53 -18.50 7.25 19.74
CA GLU A 53 -18.23 5.92 19.15
C GLU A 53 -18.75 5.82 17.70
N TYR A 54 -19.98 6.26 17.44
CA TYR A 54 -20.54 6.23 16.09
C TYR A 54 -19.83 7.17 15.12
N VAL A 55 -19.46 8.36 15.55
CA VAL A 55 -18.71 9.31 14.73
C VAL A 55 -17.32 8.77 14.39
N GLU A 56 -16.64 8.12 15.33
CA GLU A 56 -15.37 7.46 15.10
C GLU A 56 -15.50 6.34 14.05
N VAL A 57 -16.51 5.48 14.18
CA VAL A 57 -16.80 4.43 13.20
C VAL A 57 -17.11 5.01 11.82
N ILE A 58 -17.89 6.08 11.73
CA ILE A 58 -18.21 6.76 10.46
C ILE A 58 -16.91 7.30 9.83
N ASN A 59 -16.05 7.95 10.60
CA ASN A 59 -14.79 8.48 10.12
C ASN A 59 -13.86 7.37 9.61
N GLU A 60 -13.71 6.28 10.38
CA GLU A 60 -12.89 5.14 10.00
C GLU A 60 -13.39 4.50 8.70
N ARG A 61 -14.68 4.21 8.61
CA ARG A 61 -15.28 3.60 7.42
C ARG A 61 -15.24 4.51 6.20
N SER A 62 -15.39 5.81 6.40
CA SER A 62 -15.30 6.78 5.31
C SER A 62 -13.88 6.91 4.76
N ARG A 63 -12.86 6.95 5.63
CA ARG A 63 -11.44 6.92 5.22
C ARG A 63 -11.12 5.64 4.46
N TYR A 64 -11.64 4.52 4.92
CA TYR A 64 -11.51 3.24 4.25
C TYR A 64 -12.06 3.27 2.82
N LEU A 65 -13.31 3.70 2.65
CA LEU A 65 -13.95 3.81 1.34
C LEU A 65 -13.19 4.75 0.41
N ARG A 66 -12.72 5.89 0.92
CA ARG A 66 -11.90 6.82 0.17
C ARG A 66 -10.63 6.15 -0.37
N SER A 67 -9.90 5.43 0.48
CA SER A 67 -8.70 4.70 0.08
C SER A 67 -8.97 3.68 -1.02
N LEU A 68 -10.08 2.92 -0.94
CA LEU A 68 -10.47 1.98 -2.00
C LEU A 68 -10.77 2.69 -3.33
N VAL A 69 -11.51 3.79 -3.27
CA VAL A 69 -11.85 4.57 -4.47
C VAL A 69 -10.59 5.13 -5.13
N GLU A 70 -9.67 5.68 -4.34
CA GLU A 70 -8.39 6.20 -4.84
C GLU A 70 -7.55 5.08 -5.49
N GLN A 71 -7.52 3.88 -4.92
CA GLN A 71 -6.83 2.72 -5.51
C GLN A 71 -7.47 2.29 -6.83
N ILE A 72 -8.82 2.26 -6.94
CA ILE A 72 -9.51 1.93 -8.18
C ILE A 72 -9.22 2.96 -9.28
N ILE A 73 -9.24 4.25 -8.96
CA ILE A 73 -8.89 5.33 -9.91
C ILE A 73 -7.46 5.14 -10.42
N ALA A 74 -6.55 4.85 -9.52
CA ALA A 74 -5.16 4.66 -9.87
C ALA A 74 -4.96 3.42 -10.76
N LEU A 75 -5.60 2.29 -10.46
CA LEU A 75 -5.59 1.11 -11.33
C LEU A 75 -6.17 1.40 -12.74
N ALA A 76 -7.28 2.13 -12.82
CA ALA A 76 -7.89 2.49 -14.10
C ALA A 76 -6.98 3.41 -14.96
N LYS A 77 -6.29 4.35 -14.32
CA LYS A 77 -5.32 5.23 -15.00
C LYS A 77 -4.10 4.47 -15.52
N LEU A 78 -3.64 3.43 -14.83
CA LEU A 78 -2.48 2.64 -15.22
C LEU A 78 -2.70 1.87 -16.53
N ASP A 79 -3.90 1.34 -16.75
CA ASP A 79 -4.27 0.69 -18.01
C ASP A 79 -4.26 1.65 -19.21
N GLU A 80 -4.55 2.94 -18.96
CA GLU A 80 -4.54 3.98 -20.00
C GLU A 80 -3.11 4.48 -20.32
N SER A 81 -2.23 4.51 -19.30
CA SER A 81 -0.93 5.17 -19.38
C SER A 81 0.23 4.25 -19.78
N GLY A 82 -0.04 3.07 -20.34
CA GLY A 82 1.00 2.10 -20.78
C GLY A 82 2.14 2.66 -21.65
N GLN A 83 2.47 3.94 -21.60
CA GLN A 83 3.25 4.51 -22.65
C GLN A 83 4.32 5.52 -22.33
N ASN A 84 4.32 6.37 -21.39
CA ASN A 84 5.45 7.28 -21.24
C ASN A 84 5.66 7.67 -19.78
N LEU A 85 6.55 6.95 -19.12
CA LEU A 85 7.07 7.37 -17.82
C LEU A 85 7.87 8.67 -17.99
N GLU A 86 7.47 9.72 -17.32
CA GLU A 86 8.24 10.97 -17.25
C GLU A 86 9.31 10.85 -16.15
N LYS A 87 10.38 10.13 -16.47
CA LYS A 87 11.48 9.90 -15.52
C LYS A 87 12.25 11.18 -15.27
N THR A 88 12.28 11.61 -14.02
CA THR A 88 13.04 12.77 -13.53
C THR A 88 13.95 12.36 -12.37
N PRO A 89 15.02 13.11 -12.06
CA PRO A 89 15.82 12.86 -10.87
C PRO A 89 14.97 13.07 -9.60
N VAL A 90 14.77 12.00 -8.83
CA VAL A 90 14.00 12.02 -7.58
C VAL A 90 14.90 11.66 -6.41
N ASP A 91 14.93 12.51 -5.38
CA ASP A 91 15.52 12.18 -4.09
C ASP A 91 14.52 11.34 -3.28
N VAL A 92 14.68 10.02 -3.34
CA VAL A 92 13.75 9.07 -2.71
C VAL A 92 13.72 9.22 -1.18
N LYS A 93 14.84 9.62 -0.56
CA LYS A 93 14.88 9.87 0.88
C LYS A 93 13.97 11.03 1.27
N ASN A 94 14.09 12.15 0.57
CA ASN A 94 13.23 13.31 0.79
C ASN A 94 11.76 12.98 0.52
N LEU A 95 11.48 12.21 -0.52
CA LEU A 95 10.13 11.76 -0.86
C LEU A 95 9.53 10.90 0.27
N CYS A 96 10.26 9.91 0.78
CA CYS A 96 9.82 9.11 1.94
C CYS A 96 9.55 9.99 3.17
N GLN A 97 10.41 10.96 3.46
CA GLN A 97 10.21 11.88 4.58
C GLN A 97 8.97 12.77 4.41
N GLN A 98 8.67 13.17 3.19
CA GLN A 98 7.45 13.92 2.87
C GLN A 98 6.22 13.05 3.12
N ILE A 99 6.18 11.84 2.57
CA ILE A 99 5.08 10.90 2.75
C ILE A 99 4.83 10.59 4.24
N VAL A 100 5.89 10.43 5.02
CA VAL A 100 5.77 10.20 6.48
C VAL A 100 5.11 11.38 7.17
N ARG A 101 5.47 12.62 6.82
CA ARG A 101 4.80 13.83 7.35
C ARG A 101 3.32 13.89 6.94
N ASP A 102 3.03 13.55 5.68
CA ASP A 102 1.65 13.55 5.18
C ASP A 102 0.77 12.50 5.87
N LEU A 103 1.39 11.40 6.33
CA LEU A 103 0.73 10.32 7.09
C LEU A 103 0.74 10.53 8.62
N GLU A 104 1.33 11.61 9.14
CA GLU A 104 1.37 11.90 10.57
C GLU A 104 -0.03 11.91 11.23
N PRO A 105 -1.09 12.51 10.63
CA PRO A 105 -2.43 12.44 11.21
C PRO A 105 -2.95 11.01 11.39
N GLU A 106 -2.56 10.10 10.49
CA GLU A 106 -2.98 8.70 10.55
C GLU A 106 -2.18 7.93 11.62
N THR A 107 -0.89 8.17 11.75
CA THR A 107 -0.06 7.54 12.78
C THR A 107 -0.48 7.98 14.18
N VAL A 108 -0.79 9.27 14.36
CA VAL A 108 -1.31 9.82 15.63
C VAL A 108 -2.67 9.19 15.97
N TYR A 109 -3.58 9.13 15.00
CA TYR A 109 -4.90 8.52 15.21
C TYR A 109 -4.81 7.06 15.64
N ARG A 110 -3.86 6.29 15.06
CA ARG A 110 -3.66 4.88 15.37
C ARG A 110 -2.73 4.62 16.56
N GLN A 111 -2.14 5.66 17.12
CA GLN A 111 -1.13 5.56 18.19
C GLN A 111 0.06 4.68 17.76
N VAL A 112 0.55 4.91 16.56
CA VAL A 112 1.69 4.23 15.95
C VAL A 112 2.85 5.20 15.83
N GLU A 113 4.05 4.79 16.23
CA GLU A 113 5.28 5.57 16.00
C GLU A 113 5.88 5.22 14.64
N PHE A 114 6.40 6.23 13.92
CA PHE A 114 7.03 6.01 12.62
C PHE A 114 8.50 6.43 12.63
N HIS A 115 9.38 5.52 12.21
CA HIS A 115 10.81 5.75 12.17
C HIS A 115 11.40 5.53 10.78
N VAL A 116 12.09 6.56 10.25
CA VAL A 116 12.89 6.42 9.03
C VAL A 116 14.33 6.10 9.44
N LEU A 117 14.75 4.88 9.15
CA LEU A 117 16.07 4.35 9.46
C LEU A 117 16.96 4.39 8.21
N GLY A 118 18.26 4.58 8.42
CA GLY A 118 19.24 4.53 7.34
C GLY A 118 19.39 5.85 6.58
N GLY A 119 20.35 5.88 5.70
CA GLY A 119 20.67 7.06 4.89
C GLY A 119 21.56 8.06 5.60
N GLY A 120 22.67 7.62 6.20
CA GLY A 120 23.75 8.50 6.61
C GLY A 120 24.25 9.30 5.40
N GLY A 121 24.05 10.60 5.41
CA GLY A 121 24.75 11.59 4.59
C GLY A 121 24.34 11.72 3.12
N ASP A 122 24.15 10.65 2.38
CA ASP A 122 24.01 10.73 0.93
C ASP A 122 22.57 10.82 0.45
N ARG A 123 22.32 11.71 -0.54
CA ARG A 123 21.06 11.77 -1.26
C ARG A 123 20.89 10.48 -2.06
N LYS A 124 19.71 9.88 -1.99
CA LYS A 124 19.34 8.70 -2.78
C LYS A 124 18.58 9.15 -4.02
N ILE A 125 19.33 9.59 -5.03
CA ILE A 125 18.78 10.13 -6.28
C ILE A 125 18.73 9.01 -7.32
N GLY A 126 17.56 8.79 -7.92
CA GLY A 126 17.36 7.92 -9.07
C GLY A 126 16.44 8.56 -10.10
N LEU A 127 16.42 8.00 -11.31
CA LEU A 127 15.55 8.45 -12.39
C LEU A 127 14.21 7.69 -12.33
N PHE A 128 13.19 8.36 -11.82
CA PHE A 128 11.86 7.78 -11.63
C PHE A 128 10.78 8.72 -12.15
N ASP A 129 9.64 8.17 -12.49
CA ASP A 129 8.40 8.93 -12.55
C ASP A 129 7.99 9.25 -11.11
N LYS A 130 8.09 10.54 -10.76
CA LYS A 130 7.91 10.99 -9.38
C LYS A 130 6.51 10.69 -8.86
N GLU A 131 5.48 10.92 -9.68
CA GLU A 131 4.08 10.73 -9.26
C GLU A 131 3.79 9.25 -8.98
N ILE A 132 4.24 8.37 -9.86
CA ILE A 132 4.09 6.92 -9.70
C ILE A 132 4.86 6.42 -8.48
N LEU A 133 6.10 6.90 -8.28
CA LEU A 133 6.90 6.50 -7.13
C LEU A 133 6.30 6.97 -5.81
N GLU A 134 5.84 8.22 -5.75
CA GLU A 134 5.17 8.80 -4.59
C GLU A 134 3.93 7.97 -4.23
N GLN A 135 3.12 7.64 -5.22
CA GLN A 135 1.91 6.85 -5.04
C GLN A 135 2.22 5.41 -4.58
N THR A 136 3.27 4.79 -5.14
CA THR A 136 3.73 3.46 -4.72
C THR A 136 4.14 3.45 -3.24
N LEU A 137 5.01 4.38 -2.87
CA LEU A 137 5.53 4.50 -1.50
C LEU A 137 4.41 4.86 -0.52
N TYR A 138 3.55 5.81 -0.87
CA TYR A 138 2.41 6.20 -0.06
C TYR A 138 1.50 5.01 0.24
N ASN A 139 1.08 4.27 -0.78
CA ASN A 139 0.19 3.12 -0.61
C ASN A 139 0.84 2.00 0.20
N LEU A 140 2.12 1.72 -0.03
CA LEU A 140 2.86 0.70 0.73
C LEU A 140 2.97 1.07 2.21
N ILE A 141 3.40 2.29 2.52
CA ILE A 141 3.56 2.79 3.89
C ILE A 141 2.19 2.87 4.59
N TYR A 142 1.18 3.42 3.91
CA TYR A 142 -0.17 3.53 4.42
C TYR A 142 -0.78 2.16 4.76
N SER A 143 -0.61 1.16 3.88
CA SER A 143 -1.08 -0.21 4.13
C SER A 143 -0.45 -0.80 5.39
N VAL A 144 0.85 -0.58 5.60
CA VAL A 144 1.57 -1.06 6.79
C VAL A 144 1.09 -0.34 8.05
N ILE A 145 0.89 0.99 8.02
CA ILE A 145 0.34 1.75 9.14
C ILE A 145 -1.08 1.27 9.49
N GLN A 146 -1.91 1.00 8.48
CA GLN A 146 -3.29 0.53 8.67
C GLN A 146 -3.37 -0.84 9.35
N SER A 147 -2.38 -1.69 9.16
CA SER A 147 -2.30 -3.01 9.79
C SER A 147 -1.62 -3.01 11.16
N ALA A 148 -0.92 -1.93 11.49
CA ALA A 148 -0.22 -1.80 12.76
C ALA A 148 -1.22 -1.66 13.92
N GLY A 149 -1.00 -2.42 15.00
CA GLY A 149 -1.75 -2.27 16.24
C GLY A 149 -1.31 -1.01 17.02
N SER A 150 -2.18 -0.52 17.91
CA SER A 150 -1.82 0.60 18.81
C SER A 150 -0.57 0.24 19.64
N GLY A 151 0.37 1.19 19.74
CA GLY A 151 1.66 1.01 20.42
C GLY A 151 2.73 0.33 19.57
N SER A 152 2.46 0.08 18.28
CA SER A 152 3.45 -0.43 17.32
C SER A 152 4.37 0.68 16.82
N GLU A 153 5.54 0.26 16.34
CA GLU A 153 6.47 1.09 15.58
C GLU A 153 6.47 0.64 14.11
N VAL A 154 6.24 1.56 13.17
CA VAL A 154 6.46 1.33 11.75
C VAL A 154 7.86 1.83 11.40
N LYS A 155 8.66 0.99 10.78
CA LYS A 155 10.04 1.28 10.41
C LYS A 155 10.20 1.25 8.90
N LEU A 156 10.86 2.27 8.36
CA LEU A 156 11.25 2.37 6.96
C LEU A 156 12.77 2.47 6.90
N HIS A 157 13.39 1.61 6.10
CA HIS A 157 14.85 1.60 5.92
C HIS A 157 15.21 1.71 4.44
N LEU A 158 16.06 2.68 4.14
CA LEU A 158 16.60 2.90 2.80
C LEU A 158 18.03 2.35 2.72
N SER A 159 18.27 1.47 1.76
CA SER A 159 19.60 0.95 1.48
C SER A 159 19.84 0.83 -0.02
N GLU A 160 21.09 1.00 -0.42
CA GLU A 160 21.53 0.87 -1.81
C GLU A 160 22.46 -0.32 -1.94
N LYS A 161 22.20 -1.18 -2.90
CA LYS A 161 23.02 -2.35 -3.18
C LYS A 161 22.99 -2.66 -4.66
N GLN A 162 24.15 -2.79 -5.30
CA GLN A 162 24.30 -3.21 -6.71
C GLN A 162 23.47 -2.37 -7.70
N GLU A 163 23.51 -1.04 -7.57
CA GLU A 163 22.74 -0.12 -8.41
C GLU A 163 21.20 -0.24 -8.23
N GLU A 164 20.76 -0.85 -7.14
CA GLU A 164 19.36 -0.92 -6.74
C GLU A 164 19.14 -0.16 -5.42
N LEU A 165 18.08 0.59 -5.36
CA LEU A 165 17.56 1.18 -4.14
C LEU A 165 16.53 0.25 -3.52
N ASN A 166 16.77 -0.17 -2.29
CA ASN A 166 15.85 -0.99 -1.54
C ASN A 166 15.16 -0.12 -0.47
N VAL A 167 13.84 -0.07 -0.51
CA VAL A 167 13.00 0.56 0.51
C VAL A 167 12.30 -0.55 1.28
N ALA A 168 12.77 -0.82 2.48
CA ALA A 168 12.18 -1.83 3.36
C ALA A 168 11.22 -1.18 4.35
N VAL A 169 10.01 -1.75 4.50
CA VAL A 169 8.97 -1.27 5.43
C VAL A 169 8.45 -2.45 6.25
N TRP A 170 8.36 -2.28 7.57
CA TRP A 170 7.82 -3.30 8.48
C TRP A 170 7.22 -2.70 9.75
N VAL A 171 6.46 -3.53 10.47
CA VAL A 171 5.90 -3.21 11.78
C VAL A 171 6.69 -3.95 12.85
N SER A 172 7.02 -3.26 13.93
CA SER A 172 7.57 -3.84 15.15
C SER A 172 6.61 -3.55 16.31
N HIS A 173 6.22 -4.58 17.05
CA HIS A 173 5.36 -4.42 18.22
C HIS A 173 6.03 -5.03 19.44
N PRO A 174 6.14 -4.28 20.57
CA PRO A 174 6.90 -4.73 21.76
C PRO A 174 6.42 -6.07 22.35
N LEU A 175 5.12 -6.38 22.18
CA LEU A 175 4.49 -7.57 22.77
C LEU A 175 4.10 -8.63 21.75
N LEU A 176 3.82 -8.24 20.49
CA LEU A 176 3.29 -9.12 19.44
C LEU A 176 4.35 -9.51 18.41
N GLY A 177 5.54 -8.94 18.51
CA GLY A 177 6.62 -9.13 17.53
C GLY A 177 6.38 -8.38 16.22
N ASP A 178 7.22 -8.66 15.23
CA ASP A 178 7.19 -8.02 13.92
C ASP A 178 6.21 -8.75 13.01
N ASN A 179 5.05 -8.16 12.72
CA ASN A 179 4.04 -8.72 11.84
C ASN A 179 3.70 -7.75 10.70
N LEU A 180 3.56 -8.31 9.51
CA LEU A 180 2.98 -7.61 8.36
C LEU A 180 1.54 -8.07 8.13
N PRO A 181 0.71 -7.26 7.45
CA PRO A 181 -0.59 -7.71 7.00
C PRO A 181 -0.43 -8.95 6.10
N HIS A 182 -1.35 -9.91 6.24
CA HIS A 182 -1.42 -11.13 5.41
C HIS A 182 -0.19 -12.05 5.43
N THR A 183 0.63 -11.98 6.47
CA THR A 183 1.77 -12.89 6.63
C THR A 183 1.39 -14.36 6.51
N GLN A 184 0.18 -14.73 6.88
CA GLN A 184 -0.32 -16.11 6.75
C GLN A 184 -0.36 -16.62 5.30
N LEU A 185 -0.69 -15.74 4.34
CA LEU A 185 -0.73 -16.09 2.91
C LEU A 185 0.66 -16.40 2.35
N TYR A 186 1.69 -15.76 2.89
CA TYR A 186 3.05 -15.88 2.40
C TYR A 186 3.92 -16.78 3.26
N SER A 187 3.57 -16.99 4.52
CA SER A 187 4.34 -17.78 5.48
C SER A 187 4.56 -19.21 5.00
N GLN A 188 3.54 -19.84 4.43
CA GLN A 188 3.65 -21.20 3.87
C GLN A 188 4.61 -21.26 2.68
N LYS A 189 4.53 -20.29 1.75
CA LYS A 189 5.43 -20.22 0.59
C LYS A 189 6.87 -19.92 1.03
N LEU A 190 7.06 -19.00 1.98
CA LEU A 190 8.38 -18.66 2.53
C LEU A 190 8.99 -19.82 3.30
N SER A 191 8.23 -20.56 4.11
CA SER A 191 8.69 -21.75 4.81
C SER A 191 9.08 -22.88 3.86
N ALA A 192 8.38 -23.04 2.73
CA ALA A 192 8.76 -23.99 1.70
C ALA A 192 10.09 -23.63 1.00
N ILE A 193 10.35 -22.33 0.80
CA ILE A 193 11.63 -21.83 0.28
C ILE A 193 12.76 -22.09 1.29
N GLU A 194 12.51 -21.88 2.59
CA GLU A 194 13.46 -22.11 3.68
C GLU A 194 13.89 -23.58 3.74
N GLN A 195 12.93 -24.50 3.67
CA GLN A 195 13.21 -25.94 3.73
C GLN A 195 13.97 -26.48 2.51
N ASN A 196 13.82 -25.84 1.34
CA ASN A 196 14.48 -26.25 0.10
C ASN A 196 15.86 -25.58 -0.10
N SER A 197 16.21 -24.59 0.71
CA SER A 197 17.48 -23.86 0.60
C SER A 197 18.54 -24.49 1.51
N ASN A 198 19.40 -25.35 0.96
CA ASN A 198 20.53 -25.98 1.66
C ASN A 198 21.65 -25.00 2.07
N SER A 199 21.49 -23.69 1.88
CA SER A 199 22.50 -22.68 2.20
C SER A 199 21.95 -21.71 3.25
N SER A 200 22.56 -21.70 4.42
CA SER A 200 22.26 -20.86 5.58
C SER A 200 22.44 -19.33 5.36
N LEU A 201 22.60 -18.88 4.12
CA LEU A 201 22.83 -17.46 3.75
C LEU A 201 21.81 -16.91 2.74
N THR A 202 20.90 -17.74 2.22
CA THR A 202 19.81 -17.23 1.37
C THR A 202 18.73 -16.65 2.26
N LEU A 203 18.65 -15.33 2.26
CA LEU A 203 17.57 -14.57 2.90
C LEU A 203 16.23 -15.10 2.33
N ASN A 204 15.35 -15.61 3.19
CA ASN A 204 14.01 -16.03 2.82
C ASN A 204 13.25 -14.85 2.22
N ARG A 205 13.18 -14.85 0.89
CA ARG A 205 12.64 -13.72 0.11
C ARG A 205 11.75 -14.26 -0.99
N LEU A 206 10.53 -13.76 -1.04
CA LEU A 206 9.53 -14.07 -2.06
C LEU A 206 9.19 -12.81 -2.85
N GLN A 207 9.30 -12.86 -4.17
CA GLN A 207 8.84 -11.78 -5.03
C GLN A 207 7.31 -11.83 -5.11
N LEU A 208 6.68 -10.67 -4.93
CA LEU A 208 5.26 -10.48 -5.14
C LEU A 208 5.08 -9.90 -6.55
N THR A 209 4.29 -10.56 -7.36
CA THR A 209 3.98 -10.10 -8.71
C THR A 209 2.51 -9.71 -8.83
N PHE A 210 2.22 -8.76 -9.72
CA PHE A 210 0.85 -8.37 -10.01
C PHE A 210 -0.02 -9.56 -10.43
N ALA A 211 0.52 -10.47 -11.25
CA ALA A 211 -0.20 -11.64 -11.72
C ALA A 211 -0.59 -12.60 -10.59
N GLU A 212 0.34 -12.93 -9.68
CA GLU A 212 0.07 -13.82 -8.54
C GLU A 212 -0.91 -13.20 -7.54
N LEU A 213 -0.74 -11.92 -7.22
CA LEU A 213 -1.66 -11.23 -6.29
C LEU A 213 -3.07 -11.13 -6.87
N LYS A 214 -3.19 -10.92 -8.18
CA LYS A 214 -4.48 -10.92 -8.87
C LYS A 214 -5.19 -12.26 -8.72
N GLU A 215 -4.51 -13.38 -8.92
CA GLU A 215 -5.09 -14.72 -8.76
C GLU A 215 -5.56 -14.95 -7.31
N ILE A 216 -4.75 -14.61 -6.32
CA ILE A 216 -5.09 -14.73 -4.89
C ILE A 216 -6.36 -13.91 -4.58
N ILE A 217 -6.45 -12.68 -5.07
CA ILE A 217 -7.64 -11.84 -4.83
C ILE A 217 -8.89 -12.46 -5.44
N PHE A 218 -8.79 -13.03 -6.65
CA PHE A 218 -9.94 -13.69 -7.29
C PHE A 218 -10.38 -14.96 -6.57
N GLU A 219 -9.45 -15.72 -5.99
CA GLU A 219 -9.75 -16.93 -5.23
C GLU A 219 -10.36 -16.61 -3.85
N GLU A 220 -9.90 -15.53 -3.21
CA GLU A 220 -10.37 -15.11 -1.88
C GLU A 220 -11.58 -14.18 -1.90
N MET A 221 -12.06 -13.77 -3.09
CA MET A 221 -13.28 -12.97 -3.18
C MET A 221 -14.46 -13.72 -2.55
N PRO A 222 -15.14 -13.14 -1.53
CA PRO A 222 -16.26 -13.79 -0.88
C PRO A 222 -17.35 -14.07 -1.92
N LYS A 223 -17.80 -15.31 -1.96
CA LYS A 223 -18.98 -15.68 -2.76
C LYS A 223 -20.18 -14.95 -2.18
N GLN A 224 -21.07 -14.45 -3.07
CA GLN A 224 -22.24 -13.66 -2.66
C GLN A 224 -22.97 -14.30 -1.47
N GLY A 225 -23.01 -13.57 -0.33
CA GLY A 225 -23.77 -13.96 0.85
C GLY A 225 -22.95 -14.27 2.11
N GLU A 226 -21.63 -14.25 2.06
CA GLU A 226 -20.79 -14.44 3.26
C GLU A 226 -20.53 -13.12 3.99
N ASN A 227 -20.81 -13.09 5.29
CA ASN A 227 -20.48 -11.94 6.15
C ASN A 227 -18.96 -11.89 6.38
N VAL A 228 -18.29 -10.97 5.73
CA VAL A 228 -16.85 -10.76 5.87
C VAL A 228 -16.58 -9.92 7.12
N THR A 229 -16.14 -10.56 8.19
CA THR A 229 -15.76 -9.90 9.45
C THR A 229 -14.31 -9.40 9.47
N ALA A 230 -13.47 -9.85 8.54
CA ALA A 230 -12.12 -9.34 8.30
C ALA A 230 -12.00 -9.00 6.80
N ASN A 231 -11.38 -7.88 6.47
CA ASN A 231 -11.21 -7.45 5.07
C ASN A 231 -9.77 -7.74 4.57
N PRO A 232 -9.43 -9.01 4.29
CA PRO A 232 -8.13 -9.34 3.71
C PRO A 232 -7.94 -8.69 2.32
N THR A 233 -9.05 -8.45 1.62
CA THR A 233 -9.08 -7.91 0.26
C THR A 233 -8.44 -6.51 0.14
N ARG A 234 -8.55 -5.68 1.18
CA ARG A 234 -8.02 -4.29 1.14
C ARG A 234 -6.50 -4.25 1.00
N ASP A 235 -5.83 -4.97 1.89
CA ASP A 235 -4.36 -4.92 1.94
C ASP A 235 -3.76 -5.64 0.74
N LEU A 236 -4.46 -6.67 0.24
CA LEU A 236 -4.12 -7.33 -1.03
C LEU A 236 -4.28 -6.39 -2.22
N LEU A 237 -5.33 -5.56 -2.27
CA LEU A 237 -5.49 -4.56 -3.32
C LEU A 237 -4.39 -3.50 -3.26
N ALA A 238 -4.02 -3.04 -2.06
CA ALA A 238 -2.92 -2.10 -1.89
C ALA A 238 -1.59 -2.69 -2.37
N LEU A 239 -1.30 -3.95 -2.02
CA LEU A 239 -0.11 -4.66 -2.49
C LEU A 239 -0.14 -4.91 -4.00
N LEU A 240 -1.28 -5.32 -4.57
CA LEU A 240 -1.47 -5.47 -6.00
C LEU A 240 -1.11 -4.19 -6.74
N PHE A 241 -1.61 -3.08 -6.24
CA PHE A 241 -1.33 -1.76 -6.76
C PHE A 241 0.16 -1.40 -6.67
N CYS A 242 0.77 -1.62 -5.50
CA CYS A 242 2.21 -1.40 -5.32
C CYS A 242 3.06 -2.25 -6.27
N CYS A 243 2.70 -3.52 -6.49
CA CYS A 243 3.38 -4.38 -7.46
C CYS A 243 3.31 -3.82 -8.87
N GLN A 244 2.12 -3.43 -9.32
CA GLN A 244 1.92 -2.90 -10.67
C GLN A 244 2.71 -1.60 -10.89
N LEU A 245 2.66 -0.68 -9.94
CA LEU A 245 3.40 0.58 -10.02
C LEU A 245 4.92 0.38 -9.97
N ALA A 246 5.39 -0.58 -9.15
CA ALA A 246 6.79 -0.94 -9.07
C ALA A 246 7.29 -1.54 -10.40
N GLU A 247 6.54 -2.50 -10.95
CA GLU A 247 6.85 -3.15 -12.23
C GLU A 247 6.92 -2.14 -13.39
N GLN A 248 6.04 -1.14 -13.41
CA GLN A 248 6.08 -0.06 -14.42
C GLN A 248 7.37 0.76 -14.35
N GLN A 249 7.92 0.97 -13.17
CA GLN A 249 9.19 1.68 -12.97
C GLN A 249 10.42 0.77 -13.22
N GLY A 250 10.20 -0.49 -13.59
CA GLY A 250 11.25 -1.52 -13.74
C GLY A 250 11.75 -2.05 -12.40
N GLY A 251 11.01 -1.79 -11.32
CA GLY A 251 11.28 -2.30 -9.98
C GLY A 251 10.50 -3.58 -9.66
N SER A 252 10.52 -3.98 -8.40
CA SER A 252 9.81 -5.16 -7.91
C SER A 252 9.49 -5.04 -6.43
N LEU A 253 8.42 -5.69 -5.99
CA LEU A 253 8.04 -5.78 -4.59
C LEU A 253 8.35 -7.19 -4.07
N TRP A 254 8.96 -7.26 -2.90
CA TRP A 254 9.34 -8.49 -2.24
C TRP A 254 8.82 -8.52 -0.82
N ILE A 255 8.54 -9.72 -0.33
CA ILE A 255 8.39 -9.98 1.09
C ILE A 255 9.59 -10.80 1.57
N GLN A 256 10.14 -10.45 2.71
CA GLN A 256 11.30 -11.09 3.32
C GLN A 256 11.06 -11.31 4.80
N GLY A 257 11.49 -12.45 5.31
CA GLY A 257 11.45 -12.74 6.74
C GLY A 257 11.08 -14.17 7.06
N SER A 258 10.89 -14.43 8.34
CA SER A 258 10.44 -15.71 8.88
C SER A 258 9.51 -15.47 10.07
N ALA A 259 8.86 -16.53 10.55
CA ALA A 259 8.01 -16.46 11.73
C ALA A 259 8.79 -16.01 12.99
N GLU A 260 10.11 -16.29 13.06
CA GLU A 260 10.96 -15.93 14.19
C GLU A 260 11.51 -14.49 14.10
N SER A 261 11.90 -14.06 12.87
CA SER A 261 12.53 -12.76 12.64
C SER A 261 11.56 -11.65 12.27
N GLY A 262 10.25 -11.98 12.13
CA GLY A 262 9.26 -11.09 11.56
C GLY A 262 9.39 -10.96 10.03
N TYR A 263 8.46 -10.24 9.44
CA TYR A 263 8.38 -10.04 7.99
C TYR A 263 8.48 -8.57 7.63
N ARG A 264 9.00 -8.28 6.42
CA ARG A 264 9.10 -6.93 5.86
C ARG A 264 8.79 -6.92 4.38
N TYR A 265 8.16 -5.87 3.91
CA TYR A 265 8.08 -5.57 2.48
C TYR A 265 9.36 -4.85 2.04
N ILE A 266 9.84 -5.19 0.85
CA ILE A 266 11.01 -4.54 0.24
C ILE A 266 10.63 -4.14 -1.19
N LEU A 267 10.51 -2.84 -1.41
CA LEU A 267 10.41 -2.27 -2.75
C LEU A 267 11.84 -2.11 -3.29
N VAL A 268 12.12 -2.77 -4.39
CA VAL A 268 13.40 -2.69 -5.11
C VAL A 268 13.21 -1.84 -6.35
N LEU A 269 14.01 -0.80 -6.48
CA LEU A 269 13.96 0.16 -7.59
C LEU A 269 15.33 0.22 -8.26
N PRO A 270 15.43 0.13 -9.60
CA PRO A 270 16.69 0.28 -10.30
C PRO A 270 17.17 1.73 -10.24
N LEU A 271 18.40 1.94 -9.81
CA LEU A 271 19.08 3.23 -9.93
C LEU A 271 19.69 3.31 -11.34
N SER A 272 18.90 3.72 -12.32
CA SER A 272 19.46 4.07 -13.64
C SER A 272 20.29 5.34 -13.51
N LYS A 273 21.55 5.23 -13.97
CA LYS A 273 22.45 6.39 -14.12
C LYS A 273 21.99 7.32 -15.22
#